data_e1492da789c9bb069c26924a6e9a8992
#
_entry.id   e1492da789c9bb069c26924a6e9a8992
#
_cell.length_a   1.000
_cell.length_b   1.000
_cell.length_c   1.000
_cell.angle_alpha   90.00
_cell.angle_beta   90.00
_cell.angle_gamma   90.00
#
_symmetry.space_group_name_H-M   'P 1'
#
loop_
_entity.id
_entity.type
_entity.pdbx_description
1 polymer ?
#
loop_
_entity_poly.entity_id
_entity_poly.type
_entity_poly.pdbx_seq_one_letter_code
_entity_poly.pdbx_strand_id
1 'polypeptide(L)'
;KFITQLTELKADIFVVVAFRMLPKVVWSLPKFGSINLHASLLPNYRGAAPINWVLINGEKKTGITTFFIDEKIDSGSILLQKEVSIDLDDNAGSLHDKLVFQGANLIIDTLKGIQSGTLNSRKQNITKSQFEAPKLSAENTKLDWGATLKVLKNKIKGLCPYPGAWSFFENNGIQGRLKILKAETIYEKHSHPLNKILVKGDEIYITNREGYLNCIEIQLPNKKRMSSKTLLNGYKFDSNARVL
;
A
#
# COMPACT_ATOMS: atom_id res chain seq x y z
N LYS A 1 34.67 -0.49 8.60
CA LYS A 1 34.19 0.58 9.52
C LYS A 1 32.77 0.30 10.01
N PHE A 2 31.74 0.19 9.14
CA PHE A 2 30.34 -0.05 9.55
C PHE A 2 30.17 -1.38 10.29
N ILE A 3 30.69 -2.49 9.76
CA ILE A 3 30.60 -3.82 10.39
C ILE A 3 31.32 -3.82 11.75
N THR A 4 32.50 -3.21 11.85
CA THR A 4 33.24 -3.09 13.10
C THR A 4 32.40 -2.39 14.17
N GLN A 5 31.77 -1.27 13.82
CA GLN A 5 30.89 -0.53 14.73
C GLN A 5 29.69 -1.38 15.19
N LEU A 6 29.06 -2.14 14.28
CA LEU A 6 27.96 -3.05 14.66
C LEU A 6 28.44 -4.17 15.59
N THR A 7 29.61 -4.73 15.35
CA THR A 7 30.20 -5.78 16.20
C THR A 7 30.51 -5.27 17.61
N GLU A 8 31.00 -4.03 17.71
CA GLU A 8 31.30 -3.39 19.00
C GLU A 8 30.07 -3.17 19.87
N LEU A 9 28.85 -3.08 19.27
CA LEU A 9 27.61 -2.98 20.03
C LEU A 9 27.29 -4.23 20.84
N LYS A 10 27.89 -5.39 20.52
CA LYS A 10 27.65 -6.68 21.18
C LYS A 10 26.17 -7.01 21.37
N ALA A 11 25.34 -6.62 20.39
CA ALA A 11 23.91 -6.87 20.44
C ALA A 11 23.60 -8.37 20.31
N ASP A 12 22.71 -8.89 21.16
CA ASP A 12 22.29 -10.28 21.14
C ASP A 12 21.36 -10.59 19.96
N ILE A 13 20.59 -9.61 19.50
CA ILE A 13 19.66 -9.72 18.38
C ILE A 13 19.54 -8.38 17.66
N PHE A 14 19.35 -8.41 16.34
CA PHE A 14 18.96 -7.21 15.58
C PHE A 14 17.47 -7.25 15.24
N VAL A 15 16.81 -6.09 15.43
CA VAL A 15 15.45 -5.87 14.98
C VAL A 15 15.49 -4.93 13.77
N VAL A 16 14.97 -5.40 12.65
CA VAL A 16 14.95 -4.68 11.39
C VAL A 16 13.51 -4.36 11.01
N VAL A 17 13.25 -3.10 10.70
CA VAL A 17 11.92 -2.65 10.25
C VAL A 17 12.11 -1.73 9.04
N ALA A 18 11.38 -1.99 7.94
CA ALA A 18 11.38 -1.16 6.73
C ALA A 18 12.78 -0.84 6.19
N PHE A 19 13.62 -1.84 6.02
CA PHE A 19 14.99 -1.67 5.56
C PHE A 19 15.22 -2.29 4.18
N ARG A 20 16.33 -1.90 3.54
CA ARG A 20 16.83 -2.55 2.32
C ARG A 20 17.40 -3.93 2.66
N MET A 21 17.62 -4.75 1.63
CA MET A 21 18.26 -6.05 1.81
C MET A 21 19.62 -5.89 2.53
N LEU A 22 19.74 -6.53 3.69
CA LEU A 22 20.98 -6.55 4.47
C LEU A 22 21.89 -7.68 3.96
N PRO A 23 23.19 -7.44 3.77
CA PRO A 23 24.11 -8.52 3.42
C PRO A 23 24.27 -9.51 4.58
N LYS A 24 24.59 -10.76 4.25
CA LYS A 24 24.73 -11.86 5.21
C LYS A 24 25.66 -11.51 6.38
N VAL A 25 26.80 -10.88 6.06
CA VAL A 25 27.79 -10.43 7.05
C VAL A 25 27.22 -9.49 8.12
N VAL A 26 26.08 -8.84 7.87
CA VAL A 26 25.40 -7.95 8.83
C VAL A 26 24.34 -8.70 9.62
N TRP A 27 23.38 -9.35 8.93
CA TRP A 27 22.25 -9.96 9.64
C TRP A 27 22.65 -11.23 10.41
N SER A 28 23.79 -11.83 10.15
CA SER A 28 24.31 -12.98 10.90
C SER A 28 25.22 -12.62 12.09
N LEU A 29 25.45 -11.33 12.35
CA LEU A 29 26.32 -10.90 13.47
C LEU A 29 25.77 -11.26 14.85
N PRO A 30 24.48 -11.03 15.19
CA PRO A 30 23.99 -11.24 16.53
C PRO A 30 23.86 -12.72 16.85
N LYS A 31 24.08 -13.08 18.11
CA LYS A 31 23.98 -14.48 18.61
C LYS A 31 22.64 -15.13 18.31
N PHE A 32 21.53 -14.40 18.47
CA PHE A 32 20.18 -14.88 18.21
C PHE A 32 19.69 -14.52 16.80
N GLY A 33 20.59 -14.03 15.91
CA GLY A 33 20.27 -13.66 14.56
C GLY A 33 19.57 -12.31 14.44
N SER A 34 18.97 -12.05 13.29
CA SER A 34 18.24 -10.82 13.01
C SER A 34 16.80 -11.12 12.66
N ILE A 35 15.87 -10.38 13.22
CA ILE A 35 14.44 -10.49 12.95
C ILE A 35 13.94 -9.29 12.16
N ASN A 36 12.91 -9.50 11.36
CA ASN A 36 12.21 -8.42 10.66
C ASN A 36 10.73 -8.43 11.07
N LEU A 37 10.12 -7.24 11.10
CA LEU A 37 8.69 -7.06 11.16
C LEU A 37 8.16 -6.73 9.76
N HIS A 38 7.34 -7.61 9.22
CA HIS A 38 6.72 -7.45 7.90
C HIS A 38 5.22 -7.20 8.02
N ALA A 39 4.72 -6.27 7.23
CA ALA A 39 3.34 -5.78 7.30
C ALA A 39 2.37 -6.63 6.46
N SER A 40 2.48 -7.96 6.54
CA SER A 40 1.52 -8.91 5.97
C SER A 40 1.49 -10.22 6.74
N LEU A 41 0.54 -11.08 6.39
CA LEU A 41 0.52 -12.47 6.82
C LEU A 41 1.38 -13.32 5.86
N LEU A 42 2.68 -13.43 6.14
CA LEU A 42 3.59 -14.26 5.34
C LEU A 42 3.11 -15.72 5.27
N PRO A 43 3.24 -16.40 4.13
CA PRO A 43 4.08 -16.09 2.98
C PRO A 43 3.44 -15.15 1.94
N ASN A 44 2.21 -14.70 2.11
CA ASN A 44 1.58 -13.76 1.17
C ASN A 44 2.12 -12.35 1.32
N TYR A 45 2.11 -11.59 0.21
CA TYR A 45 2.52 -10.19 0.16
C TYR A 45 3.96 -9.95 0.61
N ARG A 46 4.90 -10.86 0.23
CA ARG A 46 6.33 -10.58 0.32
C ARG A 46 6.69 -9.42 -0.57
N GLY A 47 7.66 -8.62 -0.16
CA GLY A 47 8.19 -7.53 -0.96
C GLY A 47 8.02 -6.14 -0.35
N ALA A 48 8.13 -5.10 -1.19
CA ALA A 48 8.39 -3.74 -0.74
C ALA A 48 7.15 -2.95 -0.28
N ALA A 49 5.92 -3.37 -0.68
CA ALA A 49 4.72 -2.56 -0.45
C ALA A 49 3.49 -3.38 0.01
N PRO A 50 3.61 -4.25 1.04
CA PRO A 50 2.53 -5.16 1.45
C PRO A 50 1.25 -4.41 1.83
N ILE A 51 1.33 -3.30 2.56
CA ILE A 51 0.18 -2.49 2.98
C ILE A 51 -0.64 -1.97 1.79
N ASN A 52 0.07 -1.54 0.74
CA ASN A 52 -0.58 -1.04 -0.47
C ASN A 52 -1.27 -2.17 -1.23
N TRP A 53 -0.58 -3.29 -1.43
CA TRP A 53 -1.07 -4.36 -2.28
C TRP A 53 -2.23 -5.15 -1.67
N VAL A 54 -2.32 -5.30 -0.36
CA VAL A 54 -3.50 -5.92 0.26
C VAL A 54 -4.77 -5.09 0.00
N LEU A 55 -4.66 -3.76 0.03
CA LEU A 55 -5.78 -2.86 -0.28
C LEU A 55 -6.10 -2.82 -1.77
N ILE A 56 -5.09 -2.76 -2.65
CA ILE A 56 -5.26 -2.80 -4.11
C ILE A 56 -5.99 -4.08 -4.53
N ASN A 57 -5.64 -5.21 -3.92
CA ASN A 57 -6.26 -6.50 -4.19
C ASN A 57 -7.63 -6.66 -3.51
N GLY A 58 -8.04 -5.71 -2.66
CA GLY A 58 -9.36 -5.70 -2.03
C GLY A 58 -9.52 -6.73 -0.92
N GLU A 59 -8.43 -7.09 -0.26
CA GLU A 59 -8.45 -7.96 0.90
C GLU A 59 -9.27 -7.35 2.04
N LYS A 60 -9.89 -8.22 2.83
CA LYS A 60 -10.64 -7.83 4.03
C LYS A 60 -9.83 -7.97 5.31
N LYS A 61 -8.70 -8.65 5.21
CA LYS A 61 -7.80 -8.95 6.31
C LYS A 61 -6.37 -8.88 5.83
N THR A 62 -5.49 -8.46 6.71
CA THR A 62 -4.03 -8.52 6.56
C THR A 62 -3.42 -8.93 7.90
N GLY A 63 -2.20 -8.57 8.14
CA GLY A 63 -1.56 -8.78 9.45
C GLY A 63 -0.14 -8.30 9.48
N ILE A 64 0.52 -8.73 10.52
CA ILE A 64 1.93 -8.49 10.77
C ILE A 64 2.62 -9.82 11.10
N THR A 65 3.85 -9.94 10.66
CA THR A 65 4.67 -11.13 10.86
C THR A 65 6.05 -10.74 11.35
N THR A 66 6.51 -11.33 12.46
CA THR A 66 7.93 -11.34 12.81
C THR A 66 8.56 -12.63 12.31
N PHE A 67 9.75 -12.55 11.71
CA PHE A 67 10.44 -13.69 11.15
C PHE A 67 11.96 -13.47 11.17
N PHE A 68 12.74 -14.54 11.14
CA PHE A 68 14.20 -14.45 11.00
C PHE A 68 14.58 -14.01 9.59
N ILE A 69 15.53 -13.10 9.48
CA ILE A 69 16.10 -12.72 8.19
C ILE A 69 17.00 -13.84 7.66
N ASP A 70 16.85 -14.15 6.38
CA ASP A 70 17.70 -15.09 5.65
C ASP A 70 18.21 -14.48 4.32
N GLU A 71 18.74 -15.31 3.42
CA GLU A 71 19.35 -14.87 2.16
C GLU A 71 18.32 -14.38 1.12
N LYS A 72 17.05 -14.79 1.25
CA LYS A 72 15.99 -14.42 0.31
C LYS A 72 15.04 -13.42 0.95
N ILE A 73 14.48 -12.51 0.14
CA ILE A 73 13.57 -11.49 0.61
C ILE A 73 12.34 -12.14 1.28
N ASP A 74 12.10 -11.77 2.54
CA ASP A 74 10.94 -12.12 3.35
C ASP A 74 10.61 -13.63 3.40
N SER A 75 11.64 -14.50 3.29
CA SER A 75 11.48 -15.96 3.21
C SER A 75 11.82 -16.72 4.48
N GLY A 76 12.46 -16.08 5.44
CA GLY A 76 12.93 -16.72 6.66
C GLY A 76 11.82 -17.28 7.55
N SER A 77 12.22 -18.06 8.56
CA SER A 77 11.28 -18.74 9.43
C SER A 77 10.43 -17.76 10.25
N ILE A 78 9.12 -17.94 10.22
CA ILE A 78 8.14 -17.13 10.96
C ILE A 78 8.27 -17.41 12.45
N LEU A 79 8.26 -16.36 13.24
CA LEU A 79 8.25 -16.38 14.70
C LEU A 79 6.83 -16.19 15.22
N LEU A 80 6.26 -15.01 15.02
CA LEU A 80 4.87 -14.71 15.40
C LEU A 80 4.12 -14.07 14.23
N GLN A 81 2.80 -14.24 14.24
CA GLN A 81 1.90 -13.57 13.32
C GLN A 81 0.67 -13.07 14.06
N LYS A 82 0.17 -11.93 13.65
CA LYS A 82 -1.09 -11.38 14.15
C LYS A 82 -1.94 -10.89 12.98
N GLU A 83 -3.18 -11.40 12.90
CA GLU A 83 -4.16 -10.96 11.92
C GLU A 83 -4.73 -9.59 12.30
N VAL A 84 -5.01 -8.76 11.30
CA VAL A 84 -5.59 -7.42 11.43
C VAL A 84 -6.68 -7.26 10.38
N SER A 85 -7.87 -6.87 10.80
CA SER A 85 -8.98 -6.56 9.88
C SER A 85 -8.74 -5.25 9.15
N ILE A 86 -9.17 -5.21 7.88
CA ILE A 86 -9.18 -4.02 7.04
C ILE A 86 -10.61 -3.49 7.02
N ASP A 87 -10.81 -2.28 7.54
CA ASP A 87 -12.12 -1.65 7.56
C ASP A 87 -12.49 -1.08 6.18
N LEU A 88 -13.78 -0.88 5.94
CA LEU A 88 -14.27 -0.38 4.65
C LEU A 88 -13.66 0.97 4.27
N ASP A 89 -13.39 1.82 5.25
CA ASP A 89 -12.83 3.16 5.05
C ASP A 89 -11.30 3.23 5.14
N ASP A 90 -10.64 2.10 5.39
CA ASP A 90 -9.18 2.08 5.44
C ASP A 90 -8.57 2.41 4.09
N ASN A 91 -7.53 3.21 4.15
CA ASN A 91 -6.57 3.45 3.08
C ASN A 91 -5.16 3.03 3.53
N ALA A 92 -4.16 3.14 2.66
CA ALA A 92 -2.82 2.71 3.02
C ALA A 92 -2.25 3.47 4.24
N GLY A 93 -2.62 4.73 4.44
CA GLY A 93 -2.18 5.51 5.61
C GLY A 93 -2.82 5.01 6.90
N SER A 94 -4.15 4.91 6.96
CA SER A 94 -4.85 4.45 8.17
C SER A 94 -4.50 3.00 8.52
N LEU A 95 -4.36 2.13 7.51
CA LEU A 95 -3.93 0.75 7.73
C LEU A 95 -2.49 0.67 8.24
N HIS A 96 -1.59 1.50 7.71
CA HIS A 96 -0.22 1.63 8.22
C HIS A 96 -0.23 1.95 9.72
N ASP A 97 -0.99 2.94 10.15
CA ASP A 97 -1.03 3.36 11.56
C ASP A 97 -1.56 2.24 12.48
N LYS A 98 -2.59 1.51 12.03
CA LYS A 98 -3.07 0.30 12.74
C LYS A 98 -1.97 -0.75 12.89
N LEU A 99 -1.22 -1.02 11.81
CA LEU A 99 -0.19 -2.05 11.79
C LEU A 99 1.04 -1.65 12.62
N VAL A 100 1.41 -0.36 12.65
CA VAL A 100 2.52 0.15 13.48
C VAL A 100 2.25 -0.10 14.95
N PHE A 101 1.06 0.27 15.43
CA PHE A 101 0.69 0.07 16.84
C PHE A 101 0.73 -1.41 17.25
N GLN A 102 0.18 -2.29 16.40
CA GLN A 102 0.17 -3.72 16.68
C GLN A 102 1.54 -4.37 16.50
N GLY A 103 2.34 -3.85 15.55
CA GLY A 103 3.69 -4.32 15.26
C GLY A 103 4.66 -4.10 16.42
N ALA A 104 4.57 -2.96 17.09
CA ALA A 104 5.39 -2.69 18.26
C ALA A 104 5.18 -3.73 19.37
N ASN A 105 3.92 -4.08 19.65
CA ASN A 105 3.60 -5.12 20.65
C ASN A 105 4.11 -6.50 20.18
N LEU A 106 3.94 -6.85 18.91
CA LEU A 106 4.38 -8.14 18.39
C LEU A 106 5.91 -8.29 18.44
N ILE A 107 6.67 -7.22 18.23
CA ILE A 107 8.13 -7.22 18.41
C ILE A 107 8.50 -7.52 19.86
N ILE A 108 7.85 -6.85 20.83
CA ILE A 108 8.10 -7.07 22.25
C ILE A 108 7.82 -8.53 22.63
N ASP A 109 6.69 -9.08 22.20
CA ASP A 109 6.34 -10.48 22.47
C ASP A 109 7.32 -11.44 21.82
N THR A 110 7.78 -11.13 20.61
CA THR A 110 8.80 -11.92 19.90
C THR A 110 10.13 -11.91 20.67
N LEU A 111 10.59 -10.75 21.12
CA LEU A 111 11.85 -10.63 21.88
C LEU A 111 11.77 -11.38 23.21
N LYS A 112 10.66 -11.25 23.95
CA LYS A 112 10.44 -12.01 25.20
C LYS A 112 10.45 -13.52 24.94
N GLY A 113 9.80 -13.99 23.87
CA GLY A 113 9.76 -15.39 23.53
C GLY A 113 11.11 -15.97 23.10
N ILE A 114 11.94 -15.18 22.39
CA ILE A 114 13.31 -15.57 22.05
C ILE A 114 14.18 -15.62 23.32
N GLN A 115 14.09 -14.62 24.18
CA GLN A 115 14.87 -14.54 25.43
C GLN A 115 14.55 -15.71 26.37
N SER A 116 13.28 -16.07 26.50
CA SER A 116 12.85 -17.20 27.35
C SER A 116 13.03 -18.58 26.71
N GLY A 117 13.39 -18.65 25.43
CA GLY A 117 13.50 -19.92 24.70
C GLY A 117 12.16 -20.63 24.45
N THR A 118 11.03 -19.92 24.64
CA THR A 118 9.69 -20.51 24.48
C THR A 118 9.14 -20.40 23.07
N LEU A 119 9.79 -19.62 22.19
CA LEU A 119 9.31 -19.36 20.84
C LEU A 119 9.89 -20.36 19.83
N ASN A 120 9.02 -21.10 19.17
CA ASN A 120 9.38 -22.00 18.10
C ASN A 120 9.16 -21.34 16.73
N SER A 121 10.22 -21.24 15.93
CA SER A 121 10.10 -20.74 14.58
C SER A 121 9.54 -21.80 13.63
N ARG A 122 8.75 -21.38 12.62
CA ARG A 122 8.21 -22.27 11.59
C ARG A 122 8.66 -21.85 10.20
N LYS A 123 9.09 -22.79 9.37
CA LYS A 123 9.41 -22.55 7.97
C LYS A 123 8.17 -22.08 7.21
N GLN A 124 8.37 -21.13 6.32
CA GLN A 124 7.30 -20.67 5.43
C GLN A 124 7.03 -21.71 4.34
N ASN A 125 5.77 -22.00 4.07
CA ASN A 125 5.39 -22.81 2.91
C ASN A 125 5.21 -21.89 1.69
N ILE A 126 6.25 -21.76 0.89
CA ILE A 126 6.32 -20.86 -0.27
C ILE A 126 5.32 -21.26 -1.36
N THR A 127 4.99 -22.54 -1.49
CA THR A 127 4.02 -22.99 -2.52
C THR A 127 2.59 -22.52 -2.25
N LYS A 128 2.31 -22.00 -1.05
CA LYS A 128 1.02 -21.40 -0.67
C LYS A 128 0.97 -19.89 -0.86
N SER A 129 2.07 -19.24 -1.27
CA SER A 129 2.04 -17.80 -1.55
C SER A 129 1.30 -17.57 -2.87
N GLN A 130 0.21 -16.81 -2.80
CA GLN A 130 -0.62 -16.45 -3.97
C GLN A 130 -0.35 -15.04 -4.46
N PHE A 131 0.19 -14.17 -3.60
CA PHE A 131 0.34 -12.75 -3.88
C PHE A 131 1.72 -12.24 -3.47
N GLU A 132 2.28 -11.38 -4.32
CA GLU A 132 3.49 -10.62 -4.05
C GLU A 132 3.16 -9.14 -3.83
N ALA A 133 4.07 -8.42 -3.19
CA ALA A 133 3.94 -6.98 -2.95
C ALA A 133 5.11 -6.21 -3.57
N PRO A 134 5.18 -6.12 -4.90
CA PRO A 134 6.28 -5.46 -5.58
C PRO A 134 6.35 -3.97 -5.23
N LYS A 135 7.53 -3.39 -5.44
CA LYS A 135 7.76 -1.96 -5.26
C LYS A 135 6.79 -1.15 -6.13
N LEU A 136 6.22 -0.09 -5.54
CA LEU A 136 5.39 0.85 -6.30
C LEU A 136 6.23 1.61 -7.31
N SER A 137 5.74 1.69 -8.54
CA SER A 137 6.34 2.39 -9.67
C SER A 137 5.32 3.29 -10.37
N ALA A 138 5.76 4.10 -11.31
CA ALA A 138 4.85 4.92 -12.10
C ALA A 138 3.82 4.06 -12.84
N GLU A 139 4.24 2.92 -13.40
CA GLU A 139 3.37 2.04 -14.17
C GLU A 139 2.29 1.39 -13.31
N ASN A 140 2.66 0.79 -12.16
CA ASN A 140 1.70 0.05 -11.34
C ASN A 140 0.82 0.95 -10.46
N THR A 141 1.11 2.25 -10.38
CA THR A 141 0.28 3.25 -9.69
C THR A 141 -0.64 4.05 -10.62
N LYS A 142 -0.49 3.90 -11.94
CA LYS A 142 -1.42 4.46 -12.94
C LYS A 142 -2.77 3.76 -12.88
N LEU A 143 -3.87 4.51 -12.94
CA LEU A 143 -5.23 3.97 -13.07
C LEU A 143 -5.44 3.40 -14.47
N ASP A 144 -6.02 2.22 -14.54
CA ASP A 144 -6.49 1.59 -15.78
C ASP A 144 -8.01 1.78 -15.88
N TRP A 145 -8.44 2.67 -16.75
CA TRP A 145 -9.87 2.98 -16.91
C TRP A 145 -10.68 1.87 -17.59
N GLY A 146 -10.04 0.85 -18.14
CA GLY A 146 -10.68 -0.40 -18.59
C GLY A 146 -11.09 -1.32 -17.43
N ALA A 147 -10.58 -1.07 -16.21
CA ALA A 147 -10.89 -1.85 -15.03
C ALA A 147 -12.31 -1.56 -14.49
N THR A 148 -12.81 -2.44 -13.61
CA THR A 148 -14.07 -2.23 -12.88
C THR A 148 -13.98 -1.09 -11.88
N LEU A 149 -15.11 -0.50 -11.52
CA LEU A 149 -15.17 0.56 -10.49
C LEU A 149 -14.60 0.09 -9.15
N LYS A 150 -14.83 -1.17 -8.79
CA LYS A 150 -14.26 -1.79 -7.58
C LYS A 150 -12.74 -1.80 -7.61
N VAL A 151 -12.13 -2.20 -8.72
CA VAL A 151 -10.66 -2.24 -8.88
C VAL A 151 -10.08 -0.84 -8.83
N LEU A 152 -10.70 0.14 -9.49
CA LEU A 152 -10.28 1.55 -9.43
C LEU A 152 -10.34 2.09 -8.00
N LYS A 153 -11.45 1.87 -7.27
CA LYS A 153 -11.60 2.32 -5.88
C LYS A 153 -10.56 1.69 -4.96
N ASN A 154 -10.34 0.37 -5.07
CA ASN A 154 -9.33 -0.33 -4.27
C ASN A 154 -7.93 0.22 -4.54
N LYS A 155 -7.58 0.47 -5.80
CA LYS A 155 -6.29 1.03 -6.17
C LYS A 155 -6.10 2.44 -5.60
N ILE A 156 -7.13 3.28 -5.64
CA ILE A 156 -7.12 4.61 -5.02
C ILE A 156 -6.89 4.51 -3.51
N LYS A 157 -7.64 3.65 -2.82
CA LYS A 157 -7.45 3.39 -1.38
C LYS A 157 -6.05 2.91 -1.05
N GLY A 158 -5.57 1.91 -1.80
CA GLY A 158 -4.26 1.31 -1.60
C GLY A 158 -3.08 2.24 -1.87
N LEU A 159 -3.29 3.33 -2.59
CA LEU A 159 -2.25 4.32 -2.92
C LEU A 159 -2.41 5.65 -2.16
N CYS A 160 -3.45 5.81 -1.36
CA CYS A 160 -3.68 7.00 -0.54
C CYS A 160 -3.04 6.84 0.85
N PRO A 161 -2.36 7.84 1.40
CA PRO A 161 -2.12 9.19 0.86
C PRO A 161 -0.96 9.30 -0.13
N TYR A 162 -0.07 8.34 -0.17
CA TYR A 162 1.13 8.35 -1.01
C TYR A 162 1.37 6.96 -1.64
N PRO A 163 1.78 6.90 -2.92
CA PRO A 163 2.10 7.99 -3.85
C PRO A 163 0.87 8.67 -4.48
N GLY A 164 -0.34 8.16 -4.26
CA GLY A 164 -1.58 8.55 -4.90
C GLY A 164 -1.78 7.85 -6.25
N ALA A 165 -2.99 7.31 -6.46
CA ALA A 165 -3.39 6.78 -7.76
C ALA A 165 -3.49 7.91 -8.78
N TRP A 166 -2.95 7.70 -9.98
CA TRP A 166 -2.85 8.77 -10.96
C TRP A 166 -3.29 8.34 -12.36
N SER A 167 -3.66 9.34 -13.16
CA SER A 167 -3.95 9.20 -14.58
C SER A 167 -3.52 10.45 -15.34
N PHE A 168 -3.33 10.32 -16.64
CA PHE A 168 -3.39 11.49 -17.49
C PHE A 168 -4.85 11.93 -17.68
N PHE A 169 -5.05 13.22 -17.89
CA PHE A 169 -6.32 13.79 -18.31
C PHE A 169 -6.08 14.84 -19.40
N GLU A 170 -7.11 15.10 -20.16
CA GLU A 170 -7.15 16.15 -21.15
C GLU A 170 -8.35 17.07 -20.87
N ASN A 171 -8.14 18.36 -20.92
CA ASN A 171 -9.17 19.37 -20.76
C ASN A 171 -8.92 20.48 -21.78
N ASN A 172 -9.81 20.64 -22.74
CA ASN A 172 -9.70 21.64 -23.83
C ASN A 172 -8.34 21.60 -24.55
N GLY A 173 -7.86 20.40 -24.92
CA GLY A 173 -6.57 20.17 -25.58
C GLY A 173 -5.34 20.25 -24.68
N ILE A 174 -5.49 20.65 -23.44
CA ILE A 174 -4.40 20.70 -22.46
C ILE A 174 -4.35 19.37 -21.71
N GLN A 175 -3.21 18.69 -21.80
CA GLN A 175 -2.98 17.45 -21.07
C GLN A 175 -2.26 17.72 -19.75
N GLY A 176 -2.61 16.94 -18.75
CA GLY A 176 -2.00 16.98 -17.44
C GLY A 176 -2.06 15.63 -16.72
N ARG A 177 -1.38 15.55 -15.58
CA ARG A 177 -1.44 14.39 -14.70
C ARG A 177 -2.28 14.74 -13.47
N LEU A 178 -3.38 14.02 -13.26
CA LEU A 178 -4.16 14.15 -12.04
C LEU A 178 -3.92 12.97 -11.11
N LYS A 179 -4.06 13.19 -9.81
CA LYS A 179 -4.14 12.14 -8.81
C LYS A 179 -5.53 12.12 -8.19
N ILE A 180 -6.05 10.93 -7.94
CA ILE A 180 -7.28 10.72 -7.19
C ILE A 180 -6.90 10.07 -5.87
N LEU A 181 -7.28 10.68 -4.75
CA LEU A 181 -6.87 10.26 -3.42
C LEU A 181 -8.02 9.68 -2.62
N LYS A 182 -9.26 10.09 -2.95
CA LYS A 182 -10.48 9.50 -2.40
C LYS A 182 -11.56 9.50 -3.45
N ALA A 183 -12.25 8.37 -3.59
CA ALA A 183 -13.37 8.25 -4.53
C ALA A 183 -14.41 7.26 -4.02
N GLU A 184 -15.66 7.44 -4.48
CA GLU A 184 -16.76 6.51 -4.28
C GLU A 184 -17.24 5.98 -5.64
N THR A 185 -17.86 4.82 -5.63
CA THR A 185 -18.38 4.16 -6.82
C THR A 185 -19.89 4.28 -6.86
N ILE A 186 -20.43 4.66 -8.01
CA ILE A 186 -21.85 4.72 -8.28
C ILE A 186 -22.15 3.78 -9.44
N TYR A 187 -22.90 2.72 -9.18
CA TYR A 187 -23.28 1.73 -10.18
C TYR A 187 -24.61 2.14 -10.82
N GLU A 188 -24.51 2.73 -12.00
CA GLU A 188 -25.68 3.26 -12.73
C GLU A 188 -25.42 3.21 -14.23
N LYS A 189 -26.40 2.70 -15.00
CA LYS A 189 -26.31 2.73 -16.48
C LYS A 189 -26.38 4.17 -16.99
N HIS A 190 -25.54 4.47 -17.97
CA HIS A 190 -25.50 5.79 -18.61
C HIS A 190 -25.15 5.69 -20.11
N SER A 191 -25.47 6.73 -20.84
CA SER A 191 -25.17 6.90 -22.27
C SER A 191 -23.96 7.78 -22.56
N HIS A 192 -23.27 8.27 -21.52
CA HIS A 192 -22.08 9.11 -21.70
C HIS A 192 -20.91 8.32 -22.30
N PRO A 193 -20.07 8.95 -23.11
CA PRO A 193 -18.79 8.35 -23.52
C PRO A 193 -17.98 7.90 -22.30
N LEU A 194 -17.26 6.79 -22.43
CA LEU A 194 -16.37 6.30 -21.35
C LEU A 194 -15.21 7.28 -21.12
N ASN A 195 -14.69 7.27 -19.90
CA ASN A 195 -13.56 8.08 -19.46
C ASN A 195 -13.83 9.61 -19.45
N LYS A 196 -15.07 10.03 -19.64
CA LYS A 196 -15.45 11.44 -19.62
C LYS A 196 -15.44 11.97 -18.18
N ILE A 197 -14.91 13.18 -18.01
CA ILE A 197 -15.03 13.93 -16.76
C ILE A 197 -16.31 14.74 -16.81
N LEU A 198 -17.19 14.53 -15.84
CA LEU A 198 -18.45 15.26 -15.68
C LEU A 198 -18.43 16.03 -14.38
N VAL A 199 -18.92 17.25 -14.43
CA VAL A 199 -19.14 18.07 -13.23
C VAL A 199 -20.64 18.23 -13.02
N LYS A 200 -21.12 17.88 -11.82
CA LYS A 200 -22.51 18.05 -11.40
C LYS A 200 -22.51 18.76 -10.04
N GLY A 201 -22.88 20.04 -10.02
CA GLY A 201 -22.73 20.87 -8.82
C GLY A 201 -21.26 20.95 -8.36
N ASP A 202 -21.00 20.55 -7.14
CA ASP A 202 -19.68 20.57 -6.49
C ASP A 202 -18.89 19.26 -6.65
N GLU A 203 -19.38 18.31 -7.47
CA GLU A 203 -18.84 16.97 -7.58
C GLU A 203 -18.24 16.69 -8.95
N ILE A 204 -17.20 15.86 -8.98
CA ILE A 204 -16.50 15.42 -10.18
C ILE A 204 -16.68 13.91 -10.36
N TYR A 205 -17.26 13.53 -11.47
CA TYR A 205 -17.50 12.15 -11.86
C TYR A 205 -16.65 11.76 -13.05
N ILE A 206 -16.13 10.55 -13.06
CA ILE A 206 -15.48 9.96 -14.23
C ILE A 206 -16.32 8.78 -14.66
N THR A 207 -16.73 8.79 -15.92
CA THR A 207 -17.58 7.72 -16.47
C THR A 207 -16.81 6.42 -16.68
N ASN A 208 -17.43 5.32 -16.31
CA ASN A 208 -16.94 3.96 -16.48
C ASN A 208 -18.08 3.08 -17.04
N ARG A 209 -17.77 1.93 -17.60
CA ARG A 209 -18.79 1.01 -18.15
C ARG A 209 -19.82 0.52 -17.12
N GLU A 210 -19.50 0.53 -15.82
CA GLU A 210 -20.37 0.10 -14.74
C GLU A 210 -21.11 1.27 -14.07
N GLY A 211 -20.78 2.53 -14.45
CA GLY A 211 -21.35 3.72 -13.83
C GLY A 211 -20.35 4.85 -13.70
N TYR A 212 -20.18 5.37 -12.50
CA TYR A 212 -19.35 6.54 -12.25
C TYR A 212 -18.39 6.33 -11.08
N LEU A 213 -17.19 6.87 -11.23
CA LEU A 213 -16.27 7.10 -10.13
C LEU A 213 -16.46 8.55 -9.65
N ASN A 214 -17.06 8.75 -8.47
CA ASN A 214 -17.16 10.08 -7.84
C ASN A 214 -15.84 10.40 -7.15
N CYS A 215 -15.13 11.40 -7.66
CA CYS A 215 -13.84 11.84 -7.12
C CYS A 215 -14.06 12.83 -5.96
N ILE A 216 -13.79 12.41 -4.73
CA ILE A 216 -13.99 13.22 -3.52
C ILE A 216 -12.77 14.12 -3.25
N GLU A 217 -11.58 13.52 -3.35
CA GLU A 217 -10.31 14.24 -3.19
C GLU A 217 -9.41 14.02 -4.40
N ILE A 218 -8.88 15.10 -4.91
CA ILE A 218 -8.12 15.14 -6.15
C ILE A 218 -6.93 16.10 -6.04
N GLN A 219 -5.92 15.88 -6.85
CA GLN A 219 -4.78 16.76 -6.99
C GLN A 219 -4.45 16.95 -8.47
N LEU A 220 -4.52 18.16 -8.96
CA LEU A 220 -4.04 18.55 -10.29
C LEU A 220 -2.55 18.95 -10.26
N PRO A 221 -1.87 19.02 -11.43
CA PRO A 221 -0.49 19.48 -11.51
C PRO A 221 -0.33 20.85 -10.83
N ASN A 222 0.75 20.99 -10.06
CA ASN A 222 1.10 22.23 -9.35
C ASN A 222 0.05 22.72 -8.33
N LYS A 223 -0.94 21.91 -7.99
CA LYS A 223 -1.92 22.22 -6.94
C LYS A 223 -1.74 21.32 -5.73
N LYS A 224 -2.19 21.79 -4.56
CA LYS A 224 -2.30 20.97 -3.36
C LYS A 224 -3.44 19.96 -3.52
N ARG A 225 -3.40 18.88 -2.76
CA ARG A 225 -4.53 17.97 -2.54
C ARG A 225 -5.71 18.75 -1.97
N MET A 226 -6.89 18.56 -2.52
CA MET A 226 -8.10 19.26 -2.10
C MET A 226 -9.37 18.47 -2.46
N SER A 227 -10.50 18.84 -1.87
CA SER A 227 -11.80 18.28 -2.28
C SER A 227 -12.18 18.73 -3.70
N SER A 228 -13.02 17.94 -4.37
CA SER A 228 -13.58 18.30 -5.67
C SER A 228 -14.29 19.66 -5.63
N LYS A 229 -15.08 19.91 -4.59
CA LYS A 229 -15.72 21.22 -4.35
C LYS A 229 -14.70 22.36 -4.32
N THR A 230 -13.64 22.22 -3.55
CA THR A 230 -12.60 23.26 -3.47
C THR A 230 -11.89 23.49 -4.80
N LEU A 231 -11.62 22.40 -5.55
CA LEU A 231 -11.01 22.50 -6.86
C LEU A 231 -11.90 23.27 -7.83
N LEU A 232 -13.20 22.98 -7.86
CA LEU A 232 -14.16 23.57 -8.80
C LEU A 232 -14.41 25.06 -8.56
N ASN A 233 -14.09 25.61 -7.38
CA ASN A 233 -14.12 27.05 -7.14
C ASN A 233 -13.10 27.83 -7.99
N GLY A 234 -12.03 27.18 -8.47
CA GLY A 234 -10.96 27.85 -9.21
C GLY A 234 -10.45 27.07 -10.43
N TYR A 235 -11.13 26.00 -10.81
CA TYR A 235 -10.78 25.22 -11.99
C TYR A 235 -12.03 24.68 -12.69
N LYS A 236 -12.10 24.88 -14.00
CA LYS A 236 -13.23 24.46 -14.84
C LYS A 236 -12.81 23.27 -15.70
N PHE A 237 -13.59 22.20 -15.66
CA PHE A 237 -13.55 21.15 -16.67
C PHE A 237 -14.53 21.48 -17.78
N ASP A 238 -14.05 21.52 -19.00
CA ASP A 238 -14.86 21.77 -20.19
C ASP A 238 -15.64 20.50 -20.60
N SER A 239 -16.59 20.68 -21.52
CA SER A 239 -17.46 19.58 -21.95
C SER A 239 -16.72 18.41 -22.62
N ASN A 240 -15.49 18.63 -23.09
CA ASN A 240 -14.61 17.63 -23.71
C ASN A 240 -13.59 17.02 -22.73
N ALA A 241 -13.62 17.39 -21.46
CA ALA A 241 -12.68 16.87 -20.46
C ALA A 241 -12.79 15.35 -20.30
N ARG A 242 -11.64 14.66 -20.28
CA ARG A 242 -11.57 13.20 -20.17
C ARG A 242 -10.28 12.72 -19.51
N VAL A 243 -10.29 11.53 -18.95
CA VAL A 243 -9.09 10.79 -18.53
C VAL A 243 -8.57 9.91 -19.66
N LEU A 244 -7.23 9.63 -19.64
CA LEU A 244 -6.50 8.95 -20.71
C LEU A 244 -5.84 7.65 -20.17
#